data_f2253c31a61f322c20ae9cbc3b47cf87
#
_entry.id   f2253c31a61f322c20ae9cbc3b47cf87
#
_cell.length_a   1.000
_cell.length_b   1.000
_cell.length_c   1.000
_cell.angle_alpha   90.00
_cell.angle_beta   90.00
_cell.angle_gamma   90.00
#
_symmetry.space_group_name_H-M   'P 1'
#
loop_
_entity.id
_entity.type
_entity.pdbx_description
1 polymer ?
#
loop_
_entity_poly.entity_id
_entity_poly.type
_entity_poly.pdbx_seq_one_letter_code
_entity_poly.pdbx_strand_id
1 'polypeptide(L)' 'MPYCKSADIPFARMRRLLKGYDLNGSKLANVLGCSATTGKRKLDNPWTLTLEDIDRINKVGHIPIEELREAISR' A
#
# COMPACT_ATOMS: atom_id res chain seq x y z
N MET A 1 18.84 -14.68 -12.53
CA MET A 1 18.43 -14.07 -12.41
C MET A 1 18.22 -13.56 -11.77
N PRO A 2 18.03 -13.16 -12.16
CA PRO A 2 18.30 -12.30 -11.22
C PRO A 2 17.29 -12.24 -10.20
N TYR A 3 17.72 -11.93 -9.09
CA TYR A 3 16.86 -11.72 -8.01
C TYR A 3 16.27 -10.34 -8.09
N CYS A 4 15.16 -10.12 -7.45
CA CYS A 4 14.53 -8.82 -7.41
C CYS A 4 15.20 -7.94 -6.38
N LYS A 5 15.61 -6.77 -6.84
CA LYS A 5 16.04 -5.73 -5.94
C LYS A 5 14.82 -5.00 -5.45
N SER A 6 14.96 -4.24 -4.36
CA SER A 6 13.81 -3.49 -3.88
C SER A 6 13.26 -2.55 -4.92
N ALA A 7 14.09 -2.05 -5.83
CA ALA A 7 13.63 -1.18 -6.89
C ALA A 7 12.79 -1.91 -7.92
N ASP A 8 12.93 -3.22 -7.99
CA ASP A 8 12.22 -4.04 -8.96
C ASP A 8 10.91 -4.60 -8.42
N ILE A 9 10.62 -4.33 -7.15
CA ILE A 9 9.36 -4.77 -6.56
C ILE A 9 8.23 -3.94 -7.14
N PRO A 10 7.18 -4.59 -7.70
CA PRO A 10 6.03 -3.85 -8.22
C PRO A 10 5.44 -2.95 -7.16
N PHE A 11 5.13 -1.72 -7.55
CA PHE A 11 4.52 -0.75 -6.66
C PHE A 11 5.33 -0.45 -5.40
N ALA A 12 6.68 -0.46 -5.53
CA ALA A 12 7.53 -0.11 -4.41
C ALA A 12 7.23 1.31 -3.90
N ARG A 13 6.81 2.21 -4.77
CA ARG A 13 6.41 3.55 -4.37
C ARG A 13 5.20 3.53 -3.45
N MET A 14 4.24 2.66 -3.73
CA MET A 14 3.05 2.52 -2.90
C MET A 14 3.44 2.09 -1.50
N ARG A 15 4.35 1.12 -1.40
CA ARG A 15 4.81 0.66 -0.11
C ARG A 15 5.49 1.76 0.69
N ARG A 16 6.34 2.55 0.02
CA ARG A 16 7.01 3.67 0.68
C ARG A 16 6.03 4.75 1.09
N LEU A 17 5.06 5.02 0.24
CA LEU A 17 4.03 6.01 0.53
C LEU A 17 3.24 5.61 1.76
N LEU A 18 2.80 4.37 1.83
CA LEU A 18 2.03 3.88 2.97
C LEU A 18 2.86 3.96 4.25
N LYS A 19 4.13 3.57 4.20
CA LYS A 19 5.00 3.65 5.36
C LYS A 19 5.25 5.09 5.77
N GLY A 20 5.32 6.00 4.81
CA GLY A 20 5.51 7.42 5.09
C GLY A 20 4.35 8.03 5.83
N TYR A 21 3.15 7.48 5.66
CA TYR A 21 1.97 7.92 6.40
C TYR A 21 1.72 7.06 7.63
N ASP A 22 2.73 6.26 8.02
CA ASP A 22 2.66 5.43 9.20
C ASP A 22 1.56 4.35 9.11
N LEU A 23 1.24 3.95 7.90
CA LEU A 23 0.28 2.87 7.68
C LEU A 23 1.03 1.54 7.61
N ASN A 24 1.48 1.07 8.76
CA ASN A 24 2.11 -0.24 8.85
C ASN A 24 1.01 -1.31 8.86
N GLY A 25 1.43 -2.58 8.98
CA GLY A 25 0.49 -3.69 8.86
C GLY A 25 -0.77 -3.55 9.68
N SER A 26 -0.65 -3.22 10.97
CA SER A 26 -1.82 -3.09 11.84
C SER A 26 -2.70 -1.91 11.47
N LYS A 27 -2.09 -0.76 11.24
CA LYS A 27 -2.86 0.43 10.90
C LYS A 27 -3.49 0.31 9.53
N LEU A 28 -2.76 -0.25 8.59
CA LEU A 28 -3.31 -0.48 7.26
C LEU A 28 -4.49 -1.46 7.33
N ALA A 29 -4.37 -2.49 8.14
CA ALA A 29 -5.45 -3.44 8.32
C ALA A 29 -6.71 -2.76 8.87
N ASN A 30 -6.54 -1.84 9.82
CA ASN A 30 -7.68 -1.10 10.35
C ASN A 30 -8.33 -0.23 9.28
N VAL A 31 -7.52 0.41 8.46
CA VAL A 31 -8.03 1.24 7.37
C VAL A 31 -8.81 0.39 6.37
N LEU A 32 -8.30 -0.79 6.06
CA LEU A 32 -8.91 -1.66 5.07
C LEU A 32 -10.03 -2.54 5.64
N GLY A 33 -10.15 -2.58 6.97
CA GLY A 33 -11.16 -3.40 7.59
C GLY A 33 -10.86 -4.90 7.52
N CYS A 34 -9.59 -5.27 7.55
CA CYS A 34 -9.18 -6.66 7.48
C CYS A 34 -8.28 -7.01 8.66
N SER A 35 -7.84 -8.26 8.74
CA SER A 35 -6.97 -8.72 9.83
C SER A 35 -5.57 -8.12 9.67
N ALA A 36 -4.83 -8.06 10.77
CA ALA A 36 -3.47 -7.54 10.75
C ALA A 36 -2.58 -8.32 9.80
N THR A 37 -2.77 -9.64 9.73
CA THR A 37 -2.01 -10.48 8.83
C THR A 37 -2.26 -10.10 7.37
N THR A 38 -3.53 -9.89 7.01
CA THR A 38 -3.89 -9.49 5.66
C THR A 38 -3.38 -8.09 5.35
N GLY A 39 -3.47 -7.18 6.31
CA GLY A 39 -2.96 -5.83 6.13
C GLY A 39 -1.47 -5.81 5.86
N LYS A 40 -0.73 -6.59 6.63
CA LYS A 40 0.72 -6.68 6.43
C LYS A 40 1.05 -7.29 5.07
N ARG A 41 0.29 -8.32 4.67
CA ARG A 41 0.50 -8.95 3.38
C ARG A 41 0.28 -7.95 2.23
N LYS A 42 -0.75 -7.13 2.34
CA LYS A 42 -1.02 -6.13 1.32
C LYS A 42 0.03 -5.03 1.31
N LEU A 43 0.58 -4.69 2.48
CA LEU A 43 1.65 -3.72 2.55
C LEU A 43 2.91 -4.24 1.88
N ASP A 44 3.25 -5.50 2.12
CA ASP A 44 4.44 -6.12 1.54
C ASP A 44 4.25 -6.41 0.06
N ASN A 45 3.01 -6.62 -0.36
CA ASN A 45 2.68 -6.91 -1.76
C ASN A 45 1.64 -5.91 -2.26
N PRO A 46 2.04 -4.65 -2.47
CA PRO A 46 1.07 -3.58 -2.81
C PRO A 46 0.25 -3.86 -4.06
N TRP A 47 0.72 -4.74 -4.94
CA TRP A 47 -0.04 -5.07 -6.15
C TRP A 47 -1.29 -5.89 -5.86
N THR A 48 -1.46 -6.33 -4.62
CA THR A 48 -2.67 -7.05 -4.22
C THR A 48 -3.78 -6.10 -3.75
N LEU A 49 -3.49 -4.81 -3.68
CA LEU A 49 -4.49 -3.82 -3.29
C LEU A 49 -5.54 -3.67 -4.39
N THR A 50 -6.81 -3.69 -3.98
CA THR A 50 -7.90 -3.50 -4.92
C THR A 50 -8.24 -2.02 -5.03
N LEU A 51 -9.09 -1.67 -6.00
CA LEU A 51 -9.54 -0.28 -6.13
C LEU A 51 -10.30 0.17 -4.89
N GLU A 52 -11.05 -0.73 -4.28
CA GLU A 52 -11.76 -0.41 -3.05
C GLU A 52 -10.77 -0.13 -1.92
N ASP A 53 -9.68 -0.89 -1.86
CA ASP A 53 -8.64 -0.66 -0.87
C ASP A 53 -8.01 0.72 -1.06
N ILE A 54 -7.74 1.10 -2.29
CA ILE A 54 -7.18 2.42 -2.60
C ILE A 54 -8.12 3.53 -2.17
N ASP A 55 -9.42 3.34 -2.42
CA ASP A 55 -10.41 4.32 -2.02
C ASP A 55 -10.45 4.49 -0.50
N ARG A 56 -10.38 3.39 0.22
CA ARG A 56 -10.36 3.43 1.69
C ARG A 56 -9.10 4.11 2.21
N ILE A 57 -7.95 3.84 1.60
CA ILE A 57 -6.71 4.49 1.98
C ILE A 57 -6.82 5.99 1.78
N ASN A 58 -7.44 6.41 0.69
CA ASN A 58 -7.63 7.84 0.43
C ASN A 58 -8.54 8.47 1.48
N LYS A 59 -9.66 7.85 1.77
CA LYS A 59 -10.67 8.44 2.66
C LYS A 59 -10.34 8.27 4.13
N VAL A 60 -9.97 7.09 4.54
CA VAL A 60 -9.71 6.79 5.94
C VAL A 60 -8.27 7.10 6.31
N GLY A 61 -7.34 6.78 5.43
CA GLY A 61 -5.92 7.01 5.67
C GLY A 61 -5.48 8.44 5.42
N HIS A 62 -6.35 9.25 4.80
CA HIS A 62 -6.06 10.66 4.51
C HIS A 62 -4.89 10.87 3.57
N ILE A 63 -4.63 9.93 2.68
CA ILE A 63 -3.60 10.08 1.66
C ILE A 63 -4.25 10.67 0.41
N PRO A 64 -3.72 11.77 -0.13
CA PRO A 64 -4.30 12.37 -1.35
C PRO A 64 -4.35 11.38 -2.49
N ILE A 65 -5.45 11.39 -3.22
CA ILE A 65 -5.63 10.46 -4.33
C ILE A 65 -4.55 10.64 -5.40
N GLU A 66 -4.03 11.85 -5.55
CA GLU A 66 -2.99 12.12 -6.52
C GLU A 66 -1.72 11.37 -6.19
N GLU A 67 -1.35 11.31 -4.91
CA GLU A 67 -0.17 10.57 -4.49
C GLU A 67 -0.37 9.07 -4.71
N LEU A 68 -1.57 8.59 -4.45
CA LEU A 68 -1.89 7.18 -4.68
C LEU A 68 -1.79 6.83 -6.16
N ARG A 69 -2.28 7.72 -7.02
CA ARG A 69 -2.20 7.51 -8.46
C ARG A 69 -0.76 7.46 -8.95
N GLU A 70 0.08 8.36 -8.45
CA GLU A 70 1.49 8.35 -8.81
C GLU A 70 2.17 7.08 -8.34
N ALA A 71 1.83 6.61 -7.16
CA ALA A 71 2.40 5.40 -6.62
C ALA A 71 2.02 4.17 -7.44
N ILE A 72 0.81 4.17 -8.00
CA ILE A 72 0.33 3.08 -8.84
C ILE A 72 1.02 3.08 -10.19
N SER A 73 1.29 4.26 -10.72
CA SER A 73 1.88 4.35 -12.06
C SER A 73 3.37 4.04 -12.09
N ARG A 74 3.96 3.74 -10.97
CA ARG A 74 5.38 3.41 -10.84
C ARG A 74 6.25 4.57 -11.22
#